data_31376a071852919ea6f3976005356be5
#
_entry.id   31376a071852919ea6f3976005356be5
#
_cell.length_a   1.000
_cell.length_b   1.000
_cell.length_c   1.000
_cell.angle_alpha   90.00
_cell.angle_beta   90.00
_cell.angle_gamma   90.00
#
_symmetry.space_group_name_H-M   'P 1'
#
loop_
_entity.id
_entity.type
_entity.pdbx_description
1 polymer ?
#
loop_
_entity_poly.entity_id
_entity_poly.type
_entity_poly.pdbx_seq_one_letter_code
_entity_poly.pdbx_strand_id
1 'polypeptide(L)'
;MADRARREFEYPKERELYPEAMDILAKRSKLTMPAPAVRTRRAYFDCRFGQLHVRTAFPTTGGFNEQVTLFCLHADQSSSRAFGRFLPEIADVRSVYAPDLPGLGESDPSPASGVSDAAGAMSDLADDLRLRQIDVLGIHTGALVALHLAAARAELVRRLVLVGVSSAEPLPTIRQAALVMRTRLDAPDGTARLKTAMPNGKFVDIADYASDLFDAAPLTLAKQIGEFLTG
;
A
#
# COMPACT_ATOMS: atom_id res chain seq x y z
N MET A 1 58.81 8.89 -56.50
CA MET A 1 58.07 7.69 -56.19
C MET A 1 57.09 8.01 -55.06
N ALA A 2 55.87 7.98 -55.37
CA ALA A 2 54.65 7.95 -54.59
C ALA A 2 54.63 8.64 -53.18
N ASP A 3 54.40 9.93 -53.22
CA ASP A 3 53.90 10.70 -52.07
C ASP A 3 52.37 10.64 -52.14
N ARG A 4 51.80 9.77 -51.32
CA ARG A 4 50.37 9.59 -51.23
C ARG A 4 49.86 10.55 -50.15
N ALA A 5 49.45 11.76 -50.58
CA ALA A 5 48.77 12.72 -49.73
C ALA A 5 47.60 12.05 -48.98
N ARG A 6 47.77 11.90 -47.66
CA ARG A 6 46.64 11.65 -46.77
C ARG A 6 45.75 12.87 -46.78
N ARG A 7 44.63 12.79 -47.46
CA ARG A 7 43.50 13.73 -47.28
C ARG A 7 42.98 13.46 -45.88
N GLU A 8 43.23 14.34 -44.94
CA GLU A 8 42.52 14.41 -43.68
C GLU A 8 41.05 14.71 -44.03
N PHE A 9 40.21 13.73 -43.80
CA PHE A 9 38.77 13.88 -43.92
C PHE A 9 38.32 14.54 -42.62
N GLU A 10 38.18 15.87 -42.61
CA GLU A 10 37.53 16.59 -41.53
C GLU A 10 36.04 16.24 -41.53
N TYR A 11 35.61 15.48 -40.54
CA TYR A 11 34.18 15.26 -40.30
C TYR A 11 33.55 16.59 -39.85
N PRO A 12 32.49 17.06 -40.53
CA PRO A 12 31.76 18.24 -40.07
C PRO A 12 31.30 17.99 -38.64
N LYS A 13 31.40 19.00 -37.77
CA LYS A 13 30.95 18.90 -36.40
C LYS A 13 29.47 18.52 -36.44
N GLU A 14 29.07 17.58 -35.61
CA GLU A 14 27.69 17.03 -35.57
C GLU A 14 26.59 18.10 -35.54
N ARG A 15 26.88 19.30 -34.99
CA ARG A 15 26.00 20.48 -34.99
C ARG A 15 25.68 21.04 -36.36
N GLU A 16 26.57 20.88 -37.33
CA GLU A 16 26.42 21.45 -38.69
C GLU A 16 25.65 20.51 -39.61
N LEU A 17 25.70 19.19 -39.32
CA LEU A 17 25.02 18.18 -40.13
C LEU A 17 23.53 18.02 -39.81
N TYR A 18 23.11 18.29 -38.54
CA TYR A 18 21.75 18.04 -38.11
C TYR A 18 21.20 19.16 -37.19
N PRO A 19 21.06 20.41 -37.70
CA PRO A 19 20.56 21.53 -36.91
C PRO A 19 19.16 21.28 -36.32
N GLU A 20 18.28 20.63 -37.09
CA GLU A 20 16.92 20.28 -36.64
C GLU A 20 16.93 19.21 -35.52
N ALA A 21 17.81 18.22 -35.60
CA ALA A 21 17.97 17.21 -34.56
C ALA A 21 18.49 17.82 -33.26
N MET A 22 19.39 18.80 -33.33
CA MET A 22 19.89 19.52 -32.17
C MET A 22 18.80 20.38 -31.51
N ASP A 23 17.91 20.97 -32.30
CA ASP A 23 16.75 21.73 -31.78
C ASP A 23 15.73 20.83 -31.12
N ILE A 24 15.51 19.62 -31.65
CA ILE A 24 14.66 18.57 -31.04
C ILE A 24 15.27 18.08 -29.74
N LEU A 25 16.59 17.86 -29.69
CA LEU A 25 17.30 17.45 -28.48
C LEU A 25 17.29 18.55 -27.42
N ALA A 26 17.46 19.83 -27.81
CA ALA A 26 17.36 20.97 -26.89
C ALA A 26 15.94 21.17 -26.36
N LYS A 27 14.92 20.92 -27.17
CA LYS A 27 13.51 20.90 -26.72
C LYS A 27 13.22 19.71 -25.82
N ARG A 28 13.80 18.53 -26.08
CA ARG A 28 13.71 17.36 -25.18
C ARG A 28 14.43 17.58 -23.84
N SER A 29 15.56 18.29 -23.81
CA SER A 29 16.25 18.58 -22.55
C SER A 29 15.50 19.58 -21.67
N LYS A 30 14.56 20.35 -22.22
CA LYS A 30 13.63 21.22 -21.50
C LYS A 30 12.33 20.50 -21.07
N LEU A 31 12.07 19.27 -21.55
CA LEU A 31 11.06 18.43 -20.98
C LEU A 31 11.62 17.92 -19.64
N THR A 32 11.18 18.55 -18.57
CA THR A 32 11.34 17.99 -17.23
C THR A 32 10.69 16.61 -17.29
N MET A 33 11.50 15.54 -17.24
CA MET A 33 10.95 14.20 -17.10
C MET A 33 10.07 14.23 -15.86
N PRO A 34 8.80 13.80 -15.94
CA PRO A 34 8.00 13.69 -14.75
C PRO A 34 8.79 12.83 -13.74
N ALA A 35 8.78 13.25 -12.47
CA ALA A 35 9.40 12.46 -11.41
C ALA A 35 8.98 11.00 -11.56
N PRO A 36 9.86 10.02 -11.32
CA PRO A 36 9.52 8.62 -11.46
C PRO A 36 8.29 8.34 -10.59
N ALA A 37 7.17 7.99 -11.22
CA ALA A 37 5.95 7.69 -10.51
C ALA A 37 6.09 6.36 -9.78
N VAL A 38 5.58 6.27 -8.54
CA VAL A 38 5.46 5.01 -7.81
C VAL A 38 4.69 4.01 -8.67
N ARG A 39 5.24 2.81 -8.85
CA ARG A 39 4.62 1.75 -9.64
C ARG A 39 4.17 0.61 -8.74
N THR A 40 2.93 0.18 -8.89
CA THR A 40 2.46 -1.05 -8.29
C THR A 40 3.04 -2.26 -9.02
N ARG A 41 3.45 -3.27 -8.24
CA ARG A 41 3.90 -4.57 -8.73
C ARG A 41 3.05 -5.67 -8.14
N ARG A 42 3.19 -6.87 -8.66
CA ARG A 42 2.59 -8.10 -8.12
C ARG A 42 3.70 -9.06 -7.75
N ALA A 43 3.52 -9.74 -6.62
CA ALA A 43 4.43 -10.76 -6.12
C ALA A 43 3.62 -11.85 -5.41
N TYR A 44 4.24 -13.01 -5.22
CA TYR A 44 3.70 -14.09 -4.41
C TYR A 44 4.67 -14.35 -3.26
N PHE A 45 4.10 -14.59 -2.08
CA PHE A 45 4.83 -14.88 -0.86
C PHE A 45 4.27 -16.13 -0.21
N ASP A 46 5.13 -16.95 0.39
CA ASP A 46 4.68 -18.14 1.08
C ASP A 46 4.00 -17.80 2.41
N CYS A 47 2.97 -18.54 2.75
CA CYS A 47 2.31 -18.52 4.04
C CYS A 47 1.90 -19.94 4.45
N ARG A 48 1.37 -20.09 5.68
CA ARG A 48 0.92 -21.40 6.21
C ARG A 48 -0.09 -22.16 5.38
N PHE A 49 -0.74 -21.51 4.41
CA PHE A 49 -1.79 -22.10 3.57
C PHE A 49 -1.38 -22.27 2.10
N GLY A 50 -0.15 -21.92 1.74
CA GLY A 50 0.34 -21.87 0.37
C GLY A 50 0.86 -20.49 0.04
N GLN A 51 0.42 -19.89 -1.08
CA GLN A 51 0.93 -18.62 -1.55
C GLN A 51 -0.11 -17.49 -1.42
N LEU A 52 0.34 -16.34 -0.96
CA LEU A 52 -0.40 -15.09 -0.99
C LEU A 52 0.01 -14.29 -2.22
N HIS A 53 -0.95 -13.91 -3.04
CA HIS A 53 -0.77 -12.86 -4.02
C HIS A 53 -0.75 -11.50 -3.31
N VAL A 54 0.23 -10.66 -3.61
CA VAL A 54 0.40 -9.36 -2.97
C VAL A 54 0.66 -8.27 -4.01
N ARG A 55 -0.13 -7.20 -3.98
CA ARG A 55 0.22 -5.96 -4.68
C ARG A 55 1.17 -5.15 -3.82
N THR A 56 2.24 -4.68 -4.42
CA THR A 56 3.28 -3.92 -3.71
C THR A 56 3.50 -2.57 -4.38
N ALA A 57 3.84 -1.58 -3.57
CA ALA A 57 4.33 -0.28 -4.04
C ALA A 57 5.46 0.21 -3.13
N PHE A 58 6.48 0.81 -3.74
CA PHE A 58 7.69 1.22 -3.03
C PHE A 58 8.05 2.66 -3.38
N PRO A 59 8.66 3.41 -2.43
CA PRO A 59 9.19 4.74 -2.70
C PRO A 59 10.18 4.73 -3.88
N THR A 60 10.13 5.75 -4.70
CA THR A 60 11.04 5.90 -5.84
C THR A 60 12.45 6.34 -5.43
N THR A 61 12.59 6.87 -4.21
CA THR A 61 13.84 7.39 -3.65
C THR A 61 14.75 6.32 -3.04
N GLY A 62 14.25 5.07 -2.92
CA GLY A 62 14.97 3.99 -2.23
C GLY A 62 14.97 4.13 -0.71
N GLY A 63 15.19 3.00 -0.01
CA GLY A 63 14.79 2.76 1.37
C GLY A 63 15.53 3.42 2.53
N PHE A 64 16.36 4.43 2.35
CA PHE A 64 17.15 4.96 3.48
C PHE A 64 16.37 5.80 4.48
N ASN A 65 15.20 6.32 4.13
CA ASN A 65 14.33 7.14 4.99
C ASN A 65 12.88 6.63 4.96
N GLU A 66 12.67 5.35 4.73
CA GLU A 66 11.34 4.79 4.69
C GLU A 66 10.67 4.85 6.06
N GLN A 67 9.42 5.27 6.06
CA GLN A 67 8.53 5.12 7.20
C GLN A 67 8.15 3.65 7.38
N VAL A 68 7.51 3.33 8.51
CA VAL A 68 7.04 1.97 8.80
C VAL A 68 6.17 1.45 7.65
N THR A 69 6.43 0.22 7.25
CA THR A 69 5.71 -0.50 6.19
C THR A 69 4.22 -0.57 6.48
N LEU A 70 3.39 -0.38 5.45
CA LEU A 70 1.94 -0.46 5.55
C LEU A 70 1.40 -1.73 4.90
N PHE A 71 0.60 -2.51 5.64
CA PHE A 71 -0.24 -3.57 5.09
C PHE A 71 -1.65 -3.04 4.84
N CYS A 72 -2.21 -3.31 3.65
CA CYS A 72 -3.56 -2.92 3.26
C CYS A 72 -4.43 -4.16 3.06
N LEU A 73 -5.40 -4.39 3.93
CA LEU A 73 -6.25 -5.58 3.99
C LEU A 73 -7.66 -5.24 3.47
N HIS A 74 -8.08 -5.91 2.41
CA HIS A 74 -9.33 -5.65 1.70
C HIS A 74 -10.55 -6.27 2.40
N ALA A 75 -11.75 -5.89 1.97
CA ALA A 75 -13.04 -6.43 2.41
C ALA A 75 -13.30 -7.83 1.81
N ASP A 76 -14.31 -8.54 2.34
CA ASP A 76 -14.85 -9.75 1.73
C ASP A 76 -15.26 -9.51 0.28
N GLN A 77 -15.23 -10.57 -0.50
CA GLN A 77 -15.60 -10.55 -1.93
C GLN A 77 -14.83 -9.51 -2.77
N SER A 78 -13.68 -9.08 -2.26
CA SER A 78 -12.78 -8.11 -2.88
C SER A 78 -11.39 -8.71 -3.05
N SER A 79 -10.42 -7.88 -3.38
CA SER A 79 -9.01 -8.24 -3.48
C SER A 79 -8.12 -7.01 -3.29
N SER A 80 -6.82 -7.19 -3.31
CA SER A 80 -5.83 -6.11 -3.32
C SER A 80 -6.05 -5.06 -4.43
N ARG A 81 -6.88 -5.38 -5.44
CA ARG A 81 -7.26 -4.43 -6.51
C ARG A 81 -8.01 -3.21 -5.98
N ALA A 82 -8.73 -3.34 -4.86
CA ALA A 82 -9.42 -2.22 -4.21
C ALA A 82 -8.48 -1.07 -3.82
N PHE A 83 -7.20 -1.35 -3.68
CA PHE A 83 -6.19 -0.34 -3.36
C PHE A 83 -5.40 0.16 -4.58
N GLY A 84 -5.79 -0.24 -5.80
CA GLY A 84 -5.00 0.00 -7.01
C GLY A 84 -4.62 1.46 -7.25
N ARG A 85 -5.54 2.40 -6.98
CA ARG A 85 -5.30 3.85 -7.10
C ARG A 85 -4.70 4.46 -5.83
N PHE A 86 -4.94 3.87 -4.67
CA PHE A 86 -4.44 4.35 -3.38
C PHE A 86 -2.96 4.01 -3.16
N LEU A 87 -2.51 2.83 -3.57
CA LEU A 87 -1.13 2.37 -3.34
C LEU A 87 -0.06 3.35 -3.84
N PRO A 88 -0.12 3.90 -5.07
CA PRO A 88 0.88 4.86 -5.52
C PRO A 88 0.92 6.14 -4.68
N GLU A 89 -0.22 6.58 -4.16
CA GLU A 89 -0.33 7.84 -3.43
C GLU A 89 0.25 7.75 -2.01
N ILE A 90 0.10 6.58 -1.34
CA ILE A 90 0.59 6.39 0.03
C ILE A 90 2.04 5.85 0.07
N ALA A 91 2.52 5.29 -1.03
CA ALA A 91 3.84 4.65 -1.11
C ALA A 91 4.99 5.63 -1.43
N ASP A 92 4.76 6.93 -1.41
CA ASP A 92 5.81 7.93 -1.67
C ASP A 92 6.94 7.88 -0.61
N VAL A 93 6.59 7.57 0.65
CA VAL A 93 7.49 7.59 1.80
C VAL A 93 7.60 6.26 2.54
N ARG A 94 6.91 5.22 2.10
CA ARG A 94 6.88 3.91 2.76
C ARG A 94 6.65 2.77 1.80
N SER A 95 7.16 1.60 2.12
CA SER A 95 6.79 0.35 1.44
C SER A 95 5.36 -0.04 1.80
N VAL A 96 4.57 -0.44 0.80
CA VAL A 96 3.16 -0.84 0.98
C VAL A 96 2.93 -2.22 0.38
N TYR A 97 2.27 -3.07 1.14
CA TYR A 97 1.87 -4.41 0.73
C TYR A 97 0.36 -4.56 0.89
N ALA A 98 -0.31 -4.93 -0.18
CA ALA A 98 -1.74 -5.23 -0.20
C ALA A 98 -1.92 -6.69 -0.59
N PRO A 99 -1.94 -7.63 0.37
CA PRO A 99 -2.21 -9.03 0.10
C PRO A 99 -3.67 -9.26 -0.26
N ASP A 100 -3.91 -10.22 -1.13
CA ASP A 100 -5.20 -10.87 -1.21
C ASP A 100 -5.34 -11.81 -0.02
N LEU A 101 -6.42 -11.68 0.75
CA LEU A 101 -6.66 -12.55 1.91
C LEU A 101 -6.81 -14.01 1.47
N PRO A 102 -6.43 -15.00 2.30
CA PRO A 102 -6.51 -16.41 1.95
C PRO A 102 -7.89 -16.82 1.38
N GLY A 103 -7.88 -17.48 0.22
CA GLY A 103 -9.08 -17.89 -0.50
C GLY A 103 -9.77 -16.78 -1.29
N LEU A 104 -9.21 -15.58 -1.33
CA LEU A 104 -9.73 -14.46 -2.10
C LEU A 104 -8.70 -13.99 -3.15
N GLY A 105 -9.18 -13.34 -4.20
CA GLY A 105 -8.33 -12.85 -5.28
C GLY A 105 -7.53 -13.95 -5.96
N GLU A 106 -6.21 -13.84 -5.89
CA GLU A 106 -5.24 -14.77 -6.49
C GLU A 106 -4.42 -15.53 -5.41
N SER A 107 -4.85 -15.50 -4.13
CA SER A 107 -4.22 -16.21 -3.02
C SER A 107 -4.79 -17.62 -2.85
N ASP A 108 -3.96 -18.55 -2.39
CA ASP A 108 -4.38 -19.91 -2.07
C ASP A 108 -5.41 -19.94 -0.93
N PRO A 109 -6.33 -20.92 -0.95
CA PRO A 109 -7.39 -21.01 0.06
C PRO A 109 -6.86 -21.47 1.42
N SER A 110 -7.45 -20.92 2.49
CA SER A 110 -7.30 -21.47 3.84
C SER A 110 -8.27 -22.63 4.08
N PRO A 111 -7.88 -23.69 4.75
CA PRO A 111 -8.77 -24.80 5.16
C PRO A 111 -9.92 -24.35 6.06
N ALA A 112 -9.70 -23.32 6.86
CA ALA A 112 -10.70 -22.73 7.76
C ALA A 112 -10.78 -21.24 7.44
N SER A 113 -11.84 -20.80 6.78
CA SER A 113 -12.04 -19.44 6.25
C SER A 113 -12.27 -18.38 7.36
N GLY A 114 -11.48 -18.38 8.43
CA GLY A 114 -11.66 -17.53 9.60
C GLY A 114 -10.81 -16.27 9.58
N VAL A 115 -11.27 -15.21 10.25
CA VAL A 115 -10.52 -13.97 10.45
C VAL A 115 -9.18 -14.23 11.14
N SER A 116 -9.14 -15.17 12.09
CA SER A 116 -7.94 -15.57 12.83
C SER A 116 -6.90 -16.23 11.91
N ASP A 117 -7.36 -17.08 10.98
CA ASP A 117 -6.46 -17.74 10.01
C ASP A 117 -5.86 -16.73 9.04
N ALA A 118 -6.69 -15.79 8.54
CA ALA A 118 -6.21 -14.70 7.72
C ALA A 118 -5.18 -13.84 8.46
N ALA A 119 -5.41 -13.54 9.76
CA ALA A 119 -4.43 -12.84 10.58
C ALA A 119 -3.12 -13.62 10.73
N GLY A 120 -3.21 -14.96 10.85
CA GLY A 120 -2.05 -15.83 10.85
C GLY A 120 -1.23 -15.76 9.56
N ALA A 121 -1.90 -15.77 8.40
CA ALA A 121 -1.23 -15.63 7.11
C ALA A 121 -0.57 -14.24 6.94
N MET A 122 -1.17 -13.19 7.50
CA MET A 122 -0.53 -11.85 7.52
C MET A 122 0.70 -11.81 8.43
N SER A 123 0.68 -12.56 9.53
CA SER A 123 1.86 -12.74 10.37
C SER A 123 2.99 -13.44 9.61
N ASP A 124 2.66 -14.51 8.89
CA ASP A 124 3.65 -15.25 8.07
C ASP A 124 4.27 -14.35 7.01
N LEU A 125 3.46 -13.53 6.32
CA LEU A 125 3.95 -12.54 5.35
C LEU A 125 4.92 -11.54 5.98
N ALA A 126 4.59 -11.04 7.18
CA ALA A 126 5.47 -10.10 7.88
C ALA A 126 6.80 -10.75 8.29
N ASP A 127 6.75 -12.03 8.72
CA ASP A 127 7.92 -12.80 9.10
C ASP A 127 8.80 -13.15 7.87
N ASP A 128 8.21 -13.51 6.73
CA ASP A 128 8.92 -13.76 5.46
C ASP A 128 9.63 -12.49 4.97
N LEU A 129 8.97 -11.35 5.05
CA LEU A 129 9.52 -10.03 4.75
C LEU A 129 10.51 -9.53 5.82
N ARG A 130 10.69 -10.25 6.94
CA ARG A 130 11.54 -9.89 8.08
C ARG A 130 11.21 -8.53 8.68
N LEU A 131 9.93 -8.17 8.68
CA LEU A 131 9.46 -6.91 9.23
C LEU A 131 9.35 -7.00 10.75
N ARG A 132 9.95 -6.06 11.44
CA ARG A 132 9.88 -5.96 12.91
C ARG A 132 8.66 -5.19 13.37
N GLN A 133 8.18 -4.29 12.54
CA GLN A 133 7.05 -3.43 12.84
C GLN A 133 6.32 -3.04 11.55
N ILE A 134 5.00 -3.05 11.61
CA ILE A 134 4.12 -2.65 10.50
C ILE A 134 3.00 -1.74 11.00
N ASP A 135 2.48 -0.91 10.11
CA ASP A 135 1.17 -0.30 10.23
C ASP A 135 0.17 -1.14 9.43
N VAL A 136 -1.09 -1.15 9.83
CA VAL A 136 -2.11 -1.95 9.14
C VAL A 136 -3.34 -1.10 8.85
N LEU A 137 -3.73 -1.05 7.58
CA LEU A 137 -5.00 -0.52 7.10
C LEU A 137 -5.92 -1.70 6.78
N GLY A 138 -7.12 -1.72 7.33
CA GLY A 138 -8.11 -2.74 7.03
C GLY A 138 -9.49 -2.16 6.71
N ILE A 139 -10.19 -2.80 5.77
CA ILE A 139 -11.54 -2.43 5.35
C ILE A 139 -12.48 -3.60 5.67
N HIS A 140 -13.58 -3.34 6.38
CA HIS A 140 -14.59 -4.35 6.77
C HIS A 140 -13.94 -5.61 7.36
N THR A 141 -13.98 -6.75 6.70
CA THR A 141 -13.32 -7.99 7.14
C THR A 141 -11.81 -7.82 7.27
N GLY A 142 -11.16 -7.07 6.37
CA GLY A 142 -9.75 -6.72 6.50
C GLY A 142 -9.46 -5.95 7.79
N ALA A 143 -10.41 -5.13 8.28
CA ALA A 143 -10.27 -4.46 9.57
C ALA A 143 -10.36 -5.44 10.76
N LEU A 144 -11.21 -6.47 10.65
CA LEU A 144 -11.26 -7.54 11.67
C LEU A 144 -9.96 -8.36 11.67
N VAL A 145 -9.43 -8.69 10.49
CA VAL A 145 -8.11 -9.35 10.36
C VAL A 145 -7.01 -8.49 11.00
N ALA A 146 -7.02 -7.18 10.77
CA ALA A 146 -6.06 -6.25 11.36
C ALA A 146 -6.15 -6.23 12.90
N LEU A 147 -7.36 -6.26 13.47
CA LEU A 147 -7.57 -6.32 14.92
C LEU A 147 -7.05 -7.64 15.50
N HIS A 148 -7.33 -8.78 14.87
CA HIS A 148 -6.84 -10.08 15.30
C HIS A 148 -5.31 -10.17 15.21
N LEU A 149 -4.72 -9.65 14.14
CA LEU A 149 -3.26 -9.57 14.00
C LEU A 149 -2.64 -8.71 15.11
N ALA A 150 -3.22 -7.53 15.37
CA ALA A 150 -2.73 -6.63 16.41
C ALA A 150 -2.86 -7.21 17.83
N ALA A 151 -3.87 -8.04 18.09
CA ALA A 151 -4.02 -8.74 19.34
C ALA A 151 -3.02 -9.90 19.48
N ALA A 152 -2.79 -10.66 18.42
CA ALA A 152 -1.88 -11.81 18.40
C ALA A 152 -0.40 -11.40 18.38
N ARG A 153 -0.06 -10.29 17.71
CA ARG A 153 1.30 -9.78 17.47
C ARG A 153 1.39 -8.29 17.83
N ALA A 154 1.16 -7.99 19.11
CA ALA A 154 1.13 -6.60 19.60
C ALA A 154 2.46 -5.85 19.39
N GLU A 155 3.57 -6.55 19.37
CA GLU A 155 4.90 -6.01 19.10
C GLU A 155 5.13 -5.69 17.62
N LEU A 156 4.44 -6.40 16.72
CA LEU A 156 4.54 -6.23 15.27
C LEU A 156 3.69 -5.05 14.80
N VAL A 157 2.46 -4.93 15.27
CA VAL A 157 1.52 -3.90 14.79
C VAL A 157 1.68 -2.62 15.60
N ARG A 158 2.16 -1.57 14.94
CA ARG A 158 2.38 -0.25 15.54
C ARG A 158 1.11 0.60 15.58
N ARG A 159 0.45 0.75 14.45
CA ARG A 159 -0.76 1.58 14.27
C ARG A 159 -1.77 0.89 13.38
N LEU A 160 -3.02 1.21 13.59
CA LEU A 160 -4.16 0.67 12.86
C LEU A 160 -4.96 1.79 12.20
N VAL A 161 -5.36 1.58 10.95
CA VAL A 161 -6.39 2.36 10.27
C VAL A 161 -7.52 1.39 9.90
N LEU A 162 -8.69 1.62 10.46
CA LEU A 162 -9.82 0.69 10.37
C LEU A 162 -11.01 1.41 9.73
N VAL A 163 -11.51 0.88 8.63
CA VAL A 163 -12.60 1.46 7.86
C VAL A 163 -13.80 0.52 7.87
N GLY A 164 -14.97 1.01 8.28
CA GLY A 164 -16.22 0.25 8.23
C GLY A 164 -16.19 -1.00 9.10
N VAL A 165 -15.64 -0.93 10.30
CA VAL A 165 -15.56 -2.09 11.21
C VAL A 165 -16.94 -2.42 11.74
N SER A 166 -17.44 -3.61 11.42
CA SER A 166 -18.66 -4.18 11.96
C SER A 166 -18.41 -5.63 12.38
N SER A 167 -18.79 -5.99 13.59
CA SER A 167 -18.74 -7.36 14.06
C SER A 167 -19.87 -7.63 15.06
N ALA A 168 -20.52 -8.77 14.90
CA ALA A 168 -21.46 -9.30 15.87
C ALA A 168 -20.74 -9.96 17.05
N GLU A 169 -19.50 -10.41 16.87
CA GLU A 169 -18.69 -11.06 17.87
C GLU A 169 -17.89 -10.06 18.72
N PRO A 170 -17.47 -10.44 19.93
CA PRO A 170 -16.59 -9.63 20.76
C PRO A 170 -15.27 -9.33 20.02
N LEU A 171 -14.86 -8.07 20.06
CA LEU A 171 -13.58 -7.64 19.48
C LEU A 171 -12.46 -7.78 20.51
N PRO A 172 -11.24 -8.14 20.11
CA PRO A 172 -10.09 -8.13 20.99
C PRO A 172 -9.78 -6.71 21.46
N THR A 173 -9.26 -6.57 22.68
CA THR A 173 -8.81 -5.26 23.18
C THR A 173 -7.46 -4.90 22.59
N ILE A 174 -7.39 -3.75 21.94
CA ILE A 174 -6.22 -3.24 21.25
C ILE A 174 -5.72 -1.98 21.94
N ARG A 175 -4.44 -1.93 22.26
CA ARG A 175 -3.79 -0.78 22.90
C ARG A 175 -3.01 0.12 21.94
N GLN A 176 -2.78 -0.36 20.74
CA GLN A 176 -2.14 0.40 19.67
C GLN A 176 -2.98 1.63 19.32
N ALA A 177 -2.32 2.68 18.84
CA ALA A 177 -3.03 3.83 18.29
C ALA A 177 -3.83 3.42 17.05
N ALA A 178 -5.10 3.75 17.03
CA ALA A 178 -6.01 3.40 15.94
C ALA A 178 -6.76 4.64 15.42
N LEU A 179 -6.84 4.76 14.09
CA LEU A 179 -7.76 5.66 13.39
C LEU A 179 -8.95 4.82 12.91
N VAL A 180 -10.12 5.07 13.47
CA VAL A 180 -11.36 4.37 13.10
C VAL A 180 -12.20 5.30 12.24
N MET A 181 -12.29 4.98 10.96
CA MET A 181 -13.06 5.72 9.96
C MET A 181 -14.43 5.04 9.82
N ARG A 182 -15.47 5.71 10.27
CA ARG A 182 -16.83 5.19 10.28
C ARG A 182 -17.62 5.72 9.09
N THR A 183 -18.44 4.86 8.53
CA THR A 183 -19.44 5.22 7.53
C THR A 183 -20.81 5.38 8.19
N ARG A 184 -21.78 6.00 7.52
CA ARG A 184 -23.17 6.06 8.03
C ARG A 184 -23.86 4.72 8.10
N LEU A 185 -23.33 3.72 7.41
CA LEU A 185 -23.84 2.35 7.42
C LEU A 185 -23.42 1.60 8.69
N ASP A 186 -22.45 2.13 9.44
CA ASP A 186 -21.98 1.50 10.66
C ASP A 186 -23.03 1.70 11.78
N ALA A 187 -23.52 0.61 12.35
CA ALA A 187 -24.53 0.65 13.38
C ALA A 187 -24.06 1.47 14.60
N PRO A 188 -24.92 2.33 15.21
CA PRO A 188 -24.56 3.12 16.39
C PRO A 188 -24.02 2.28 17.56
N ASP A 189 -24.59 1.11 17.78
CA ASP A 189 -24.18 0.19 18.84
C ASP A 189 -22.77 -0.37 18.65
N GLY A 190 -22.31 -0.49 17.40
CA GLY A 190 -20.96 -0.89 17.06
C GLY A 190 -19.90 0.09 17.57
N THR A 191 -20.21 1.39 17.60
CA THR A 191 -19.27 2.42 18.04
C THR A 191 -18.90 2.28 19.53
N ALA A 192 -19.86 1.96 20.39
CA ALA A 192 -19.60 1.77 21.81
C ALA A 192 -18.66 0.58 22.05
N ARG A 193 -18.88 -0.53 21.34
CA ARG A 193 -18.01 -1.72 21.38
C ARG A 193 -16.61 -1.41 20.87
N LEU A 194 -16.50 -0.67 19.76
CA LEU A 194 -15.21 -0.25 19.20
C LEU A 194 -14.43 0.64 20.17
N LYS A 195 -15.09 1.59 20.85
CA LYS A 195 -14.44 2.45 21.86
C LYS A 195 -13.93 1.63 23.06
N THR A 196 -14.68 0.61 23.47
CA THR A 196 -14.24 -0.29 24.53
C THR A 196 -13.06 -1.16 24.10
N ALA A 197 -13.09 -1.69 22.88
CA ALA A 197 -12.01 -2.50 22.33
C ALA A 197 -10.74 -1.69 22.02
N MET A 198 -10.90 -0.39 21.70
CA MET A 198 -9.80 0.50 21.30
C MET A 198 -9.80 1.80 22.09
N PRO A 199 -9.35 1.79 23.36
CA PRO A 199 -9.37 2.97 24.22
C PRO A 199 -8.50 4.13 23.68
N ASN A 200 -7.48 3.84 22.88
CA ASN A 200 -6.59 4.81 22.23
C ASN A 200 -7.03 5.13 20.78
N GLY A 201 -8.26 4.76 20.39
CA GLY A 201 -8.80 4.98 19.08
C GLY A 201 -9.25 6.42 18.85
N LYS A 202 -8.85 7.00 17.72
CA LYS A 202 -9.41 8.25 17.18
C LYS A 202 -10.53 7.89 16.19
N PHE A 203 -11.74 8.36 16.45
CA PHE A 203 -12.91 8.07 15.63
C PHE A 203 -13.24 9.26 14.72
N VAL A 204 -13.40 9.00 13.44
CA VAL A 204 -13.72 10.00 12.42
C VAL A 204 -14.87 9.49 11.56
N ASP A 205 -15.88 10.33 11.36
CA ASP A 205 -16.96 10.03 10.42
C ASP A 205 -16.51 10.44 9.00
N ILE A 206 -16.64 9.51 8.06
CA ILE A 206 -16.38 9.76 6.66
C ILE A 206 -17.72 9.79 5.89
N ALA A 207 -17.77 10.60 4.82
CA ALA A 207 -18.93 10.62 3.94
C ALA A 207 -19.18 9.21 3.38
N ASP A 208 -20.45 8.91 3.07
CA ASP A 208 -20.85 7.62 2.50
C ASP A 208 -20.16 7.39 1.17
N TYR A 209 -19.05 6.70 1.22
CA TYR A 209 -18.46 6.09 0.06
C TYR A 209 -18.83 4.61 0.10
N ALA A 210 -19.41 4.15 -0.99
CA ALA A 210 -19.58 2.75 -1.26
C ALA A 210 -18.22 2.01 -1.24
N SER A 211 -18.22 0.75 -1.59
CA SER A 211 -17.07 -0.16 -1.63
C SER A 211 -15.82 0.33 -2.39
N ASP A 212 -15.89 1.48 -3.05
CA ASP A 212 -14.85 2.08 -3.90
C ASP A 212 -14.18 3.33 -3.31
N LEU A 213 -14.28 3.53 -1.99
CA LEU A 213 -13.69 4.68 -1.27
C LEU A 213 -12.23 5.00 -1.69
N PHE A 214 -11.40 3.95 -1.80
CA PHE A 214 -9.98 4.07 -2.15
C PHE A 214 -9.74 4.34 -3.64
N ASP A 215 -10.74 4.11 -4.48
CA ASP A 215 -10.73 4.49 -5.90
C ASP A 215 -11.29 5.91 -6.12
N ALA A 216 -12.30 6.31 -5.32
CA ALA A 216 -12.97 7.59 -5.46
C ALA A 216 -12.13 8.78 -4.97
N ALA A 217 -11.41 8.61 -3.85
CA ALA A 217 -10.64 9.70 -3.23
C ALA A 217 -9.23 9.26 -2.77
N PRO A 218 -8.41 8.63 -3.65
CA PRO A 218 -7.15 8.01 -3.24
C PRO A 218 -6.17 9.00 -2.61
N LEU A 219 -6.00 10.18 -3.19
CA LEU A 219 -5.06 11.20 -2.71
C LEU A 219 -5.49 11.78 -1.36
N THR A 220 -6.78 12.07 -1.18
CA THR A 220 -7.30 12.62 0.07
C THR A 220 -7.12 11.63 1.22
N LEU A 221 -7.42 10.35 0.96
CA LEU A 221 -7.23 9.28 1.94
C LEU A 221 -5.75 9.04 2.25
N ALA A 222 -4.90 9.01 1.23
CA ALA A 222 -3.47 8.86 1.42
C ALA A 222 -2.89 9.95 2.32
N LYS A 223 -3.33 11.19 2.14
CA LYS A 223 -2.95 12.32 2.99
C LYS A 223 -3.42 12.14 4.44
N GLN A 224 -4.72 11.90 4.66
CA GLN A 224 -5.29 11.75 6.01
C GLN A 224 -4.68 10.56 6.76
N ILE A 225 -4.57 9.43 6.07
CA ILE A 225 -3.97 8.21 6.64
C ILE A 225 -2.47 8.42 6.88
N GLY A 226 -1.77 9.02 5.93
CA GLY A 226 -0.34 9.34 6.05
C GLY A 226 -0.03 10.25 7.25
N GLU A 227 -0.81 11.31 7.46
CA GLU A 227 -0.69 12.21 8.62
C GLU A 227 -0.85 11.44 9.95
N PHE A 228 -1.84 10.55 10.05
CA PHE A 228 -2.02 9.73 11.24
C PHE A 228 -0.86 8.73 11.44
N LEU A 229 -0.38 8.12 10.38
CA LEU A 229 0.70 7.13 10.46
C LEU A 229 2.08 7.77 10.73
N THR A 230 2.25 9.07 10.54
CA THR A 230 3.52 9.79 10.75
C THR A 230 3.61 10.42 12.14
N GLY A 231 2.50 10.96 12.67
CA GLY A 231 2.41 11.61 14.00
C GLY A 231 2.45 10.61 15.13
#